data_9035bc2ad69a0058cec6a6b5868e8eda
#
_entry.id   9035bc2ad69a0058cec6a6b5868e8eda
#
_cell.length_a   1.000
_cell.length_b   1.000
_cell.length_c   1.000
_cell.angle_alpha   90.00
_cell.angle_beta   90.00
_cell.angle_gamma   90.00
#
_symmetry.space_group_name_H-M   'P 1'
#
loop_
_entity.id
_entity.type
_entity.pdbx_description
1 polymer ?
#
loop_
_entity_poly.entity_id
_entity_poly.type
_entity_poly.pdbx_seq_one_letter_code
_entity_poly.pdbx_strand_id
1 'polypeptide(L)'
;MSKKMKEFRLEFEELTGFIVGWQATGKNEHGYEYSVVQHRMSYGGTQGQYEFAGYDRNGEMDHHSVTGWLTREEATEMAKNWKG
;
A
#
# COMPACT_ATOMS: atom_id res chain seq x y z
N MET A 1 -29.25 13.32 -9.69
CA MET A 1 -27.92 13.56 -10.05
C MET A 1 -26.98 12.49 -9.50
N SER A 2 -26.15 12.01 -10.30
CA SER A 2 -25.25 10.95 -9.86
C SER A 2 -24.11 11.56 -9.06
N LYS A 3 -23.73 10.87 -8.03
CA LYS A 3 -22.59 11.25 -7.26
C LYS A 3 -21.36 10.59 -7.85
N LYS A 4 -20.40 11.38 -8.19
CA LYS A 4 -19.20 10.83 -8.75
C LYS A 4 -18.42 10.11 -7.66
N MET A 5 -18.15 8.85 -7.88
CA MET A 5 -17.36 8.09 -6.94
C MET A 5 -15.92 8.54 -7.01
N LYS A 6 -15.33 8.72 -5.83
CA LYS A 6 -13.94 9.08 -5.79
C LYS A 6 -13.11 7.88 -6.15
N GLU A 7 -12.24 8.06 -7.09
CA GLU A 7 -11.37 6.96 -7.50
C GLU A 7 -10.35 6.68 -6.43
N PHE A 8 -10.16 5.40 -6.11
CA PHE A 8 -9.16 5.01 -5.14
C PHE A 8 -7.77 5.25 -5.72
N ARG A 9 -6.92 5.87 -4.92
CA ARG A 9 -5.53 6.06 -5.33
C ARG A 9 -4.63 6.03 -4.13
N LEU A 10 -3.39 5.62 -4.36
CA LEU A 10 -2.37 5.66 -3.33
C LEU A 10 -1.77 7.06 -3.29
N GLU A 11 -1.60 7.56 -2.08
CA GLU A 11 -0.96 8.86 -1.89
C GLU A 11 0.33 8.65 -1.14
N PHE A 12 1.42 8.80 -1.85
CA PHE A 12 2.74 8.49 -1.32
C PHE A 12 3.34 9.68 -0.61
N GLU A 13 3.97 9.39 0.52
CA GLU A 13 4.78 10.35 1.25
C GLU A 13 6.23 9.92 1.16
N GLU A 14 7.10 10.91 1.10
CA GLU A 14 8.52 10.63 1.03
C GLU A 14 9.04 10.21 2.39
N LEU A 15 9.78 9.11 2.43
CA LEU A 15 10.46 8.67 3.63
C LEU A 15 11.85 9.28 3.64
N THR A 16 12.24 9.85 4.78
CA THR A 16 13.53 10.48 4.93
C THR A 16 14.23 9.91 6.16
N GLY A 17 15.51 10.23 6.30
CA GLY A 17 16.27 9.75 7.45
C GLY A 17 16.96 8.44 7.14
N PHE A 18 16.82 7.49 8.03
CA PHE A 18 17.54 6.22 7.91
C PHE A 18 17.09 5.40 6.70
N ILE A 19 15.79 5.38 6.46
CA ILE A 19 15.24 4.71 5.27
C ILE A 19 14.68 5.77 4.36
N VAL A 20 15.11 5.74 3.09
CA VAL A 20 14.69 6.72 2.10
C VAL A 20 13.86 6.01 1.04
N GLY A 21 12.75 6.63 0.66
CA GLY A 21 11.87 6.08 -0.36
C GLY A 21 10.49 6.67 -0.24
N TRP A 22 9.49 5.84 -0.52
CA TRP A 22 8.10 6.29 -0.58
C TRP A 22 7.21 5.32 0.17
N GLN A 23 6.17 5.86 0.81
CA GLN A 23 5.20 5.04 1.51
C GLN A 23 3.81 5.65 1.37
N ALA A 24 2.84 4.80 1.06
CA ALA A 24 1.43 5.17 1.06
C ALA A 24 0.73 4.32 2.10
N THR A 25 0.04 4.97 3.03
CA THR A 25 -0.75 4.26 4.02
C THR A 25 -2.15 4.84 4.01
N GLY A 26 -3.11 4.04 4.40
CA GLY A 26 -4.48 4.52 4.45
C GLY A 26 -5.42 3.41 4.85
N LYS A 27 -6.70 3.71 4.73
CA LYS A 27 -7.76 2.76 5.02
C LYS A 27 -8.68 2.72 3.81
N ASN A 28 -9.00 1.52 3.33
CA ASN A 28 -9.83 1.42 2.14
C ASN A 28 -11.32 1.42 2.50
N GLU A 29 -12.19 1.28 1.49
CA GLU A 29 -13.63 1.35 1.71
C GLU A 29 -14.16 0.18 2.53
N HIS A 30 -13.39 -0.89 2.65
CA HIS A 30 -13.76 -2.04 3.49
C HIS A 30 -13.35 -1.85 4.94
N GLY A 31 -12.71 -0.72 5.26
CA GLY A 31 -12.33 -0.42 6.63
C GLY A 31 -11.02 -1.02 7.07
N TYR A 32 -10.22 -1.52 6.14
CA TYR A 32 -8.94 -2.14 6.45
C TYR A 32 -7.78 -1.23 6.06
N GLU A 33 -6.78 -1.21 6.92
CA GLU A 33 -5.59 -0.41 6.69
C GLU A 33 -4.60 -1.15 5.79
N TYR A 34 -3.80 -0.38 5.08
CA TYR A 34 -2.80 -0.93 4.19
C TYR A 34 -1.55 -0.07 4.21
N SER A 35 -0.46 -0.65 3.74
CA SER A 35 0.79 0.05 3.55
C SER A 35 1.38 -0.40 2.22
N VAL A 36 1.81 0.55 1.40
CA VAL A 36 2.52 0.27 0.16
C VAL A 36 3.82 1.06 0.21
N VAL A 37 4.93 0.38 0.05
CA VAL A 37 6.23 1.03 0.16
C VAL A 37 7.07 0.76 -1.07
N GLN A 38 7.99 1.70 -1.31
CA GLN A 38 9.03 1.52 -2.30
C GLN A 38 10.28 2.16 -1.71
N HIS A 39 11.15 1.34 -1.14
CA HIS A 39 12.41 1.83 -0.62
C HIS A 39 13.45 0.75 -0.79
N ARG A 40 14.68 1.11 -0.46
CA ARG A 40 15.81 0.24 -0.75
C ARG A 40 15.70 -1.14 -0.12
N MET A 41 15.02 -1.24 1.01
CA MET A 41 14.92 -2.51 1.74
C MET A 41 13.60 -3.23 1.51
N SER A 42 12.70 -2.68 0.68
CA SER A 42 11.45 -3.36 0.37
C SER A 42 11.65 -4.29 -0.83
N TYR A 43 10.80 -5.29 -0.92
CA TYR A 43 10.89 -6.24 -2.03
C TYR A 43 10.56 -5.52 -3.34
N GLY A 44 11.55 -5.44 -4.22
CA GLY A 44 11.40 -4.78 -5.50
C GLY A 44 11.69 -3.30 -5.50
N GLY A 45 11.96 -2.71 -4.31
CA GLY A 45 12.11 -1.26 -4.22
C GLY A 45 13.23 -0.69 -5.05
N THR A 46 14.37 -1.38 -5.11
CA THR A 46 15.51 -0.88 -5.89
C THR A 46 15.25 -0.96 -7.39
N GLN A 47 14.22 -1.68 -7.81
CA GLN A 47 13.86 -1.82 -9.22
C GLN A 47 12.62 -0.99 -9.56
N GLY A 48 12.21 -0.09 -8.67
CA GLY A 48 11.06 0.76 -8.91
C GLY A 48 9.73 0.07 -8.70
N GLN A 49 9.72 -1.08 -8.04
CA GLN A 49 8.51 -1.81 -7.77
C GLN A 49 8.09 -1.66 -6.32
N TYR A 50 6.90 -2.10 -6.01
CA TYR A 50 6.28 -1.80 -4.73
C TYR A 50 6.02 -3.05 -3.92
N GLU A 51 5.96 -2.86 -2.61
CA GLU A 51 5.63 -3.94 -1.67
C GLU A 51 4.37 -3.54 -0.91
N PHE A 52 3.38 -4.44 -0.89
CA PHE A 52 2.12 -4.24 -0.21
C PHE A 52 2.10 -5.02 1.09
N ALA A 53 1.50 -4.43 2.13
CA ALA A 53 1.18 -5.13 3.36
C ALA A 53 -0.19 -4.69 3.83
N GLY A 54 -1.03 -5.65 4.20
CA GLY A 54 -2.35 -5.37 4.72
C GLY A 54 -2.40 -5.57 6.22
N TYR A 55 -3.31 -4.86 6.86
CA TYR A 55 -3.52 -4.95 8.31
C TYR A 55 -4.84 -5.62 8.59
N ASP A 56 -4.91 -6.30 9.71
CA ASP A 56 -6.14 -6.98 10.08
C ASP A 56 -7.11 -6.01 10.76
N ARG A 57 -8.23 -6.55 11.21
CA ARG A 57 -9.28 -5.75 11.82
C ARG A 57 -8.82 -5.06 13.09
N ASN A 58 -7.81 -5.62 13.75
CA ASN A 58 -7.28 -5.06 15.00
C ASN A 58 -6.16 -4.06 14.74
N GLY A 59 -5.83 -3.80 13.48
CA GLY A 59 -4.77 -2.86 13.15
C GLY A 59 -3.38 -3.47 13.20
N GLU A 60 -3.29 -4.79 13.19
CA GLU A 60 -2.01 -5.46 13.20
C GLU A 60 -1.68 -5.96 11.81
N MET A 61 -0.41 -5.84 11.43
CA MET A 61 0.02 -6.27 10.11
C MET A 61 -0.16 -7.76 9.94
N ASP A 62 -0.78 -8.15 8.83
CA ASP A 62 -0.90 -9.55 8.45
C ASP A 62 0.33 -9.92 7.65
N HIS A 63 1.24 -10.65 8.27
CA HIS A 63 2.50 -10.98 7.62
C HIS A 63 2.33 -11.85 6.39
N HIS A 64 1.22 -12.56 6.30
CA HIS A 64 0.94 -13.38 5.12
C HIS A 64 0.49 -12.55 3.93
N SER A 65 0.12 -11.28 4.17
CA SER A 65 -0.34 -10.41 3.10
C SER A 65 0.81 -9.75 2.35
N VAL A 66 2.02 -9.78 2.91
CA VAL A 66 3.14 -9.04 2.33
C VAL A 66 3.45 -9.58 0.95
N THR A 67 3.43 -8.70 -0.04
CA THR A 67 3.63 -9.06 -1.44
C THR A 67 4.52 -8.02 -2.08
N GLY A 68 5.62 -8.46 -2.69
CA GLY A 68 6.58 -7.56 -3.29
C GLY A 68 6.57 -7.61 -4.80
N TRP A 69 7.49 -6.83 -5.38
CA TRP A 69 7.69 -6.75 -6.84
C TRP A 69 6.42 -6.42 -7.61
N LEU A 70 5.63 -5.52 -7.05
CA LEU A 70 4.35 -5.14 -7.67
C LEU A 70 4.54 -3.88 -8.51
N THR A 71 3.78 -3.79 -9.62
CA THR A 71 3.64 -2.52 -10.29
C THR A 71 2.77 -1.62 -9.42
N ARG A 72 2.77 -0.33 -9.76
CA ARG A 72 1.93 0.61 -9.02
C ARG A 72 0.46 0.23 -9.12
N GLU A 73 0.02 -0.20 -10.33
CA GLU A 73 -1.36 -0.61 -10.51
C GLU A 73 -1.70 -1.84 -9.69
N GLU A 74 -0.80 -2.81 -9.64
CA GLU A 74 -1.05 -4.02 -8.85
C GLU A 74 -1.14 -3.69 -7.37
N ALA A 75 -0.23 -2.86 -6.87
CA ALA A 75 -0.25 -2.47 -5.47
C ALA A 75 -1.52 -1.70 -5.14
N THR A 76 -1.96 -0.83 -6.06
CA THR A 76 -3.19 -0.07 -5.86
C THR A 76 -4.38 -0.99 -5.75
N GLU A 77 -4.47 -2.00 -6.63
CA GLU A 77 -5.58 -2.94 -6.58
C GLU A 77 -5.57 -3.75 -5.30
N MET A 78 -4.41 -4.16 -4.84
CA MET A 78 -4.33 -4.91 -3.59
C MET A 78 -4.79 -4.07 -2.40
N ALA A 79 -4.36 -2.81 -2.36
CA ALA A 79 -4.76 -1.93 -1.26
C ALA A 79 -6.26 -1.65 -1.30
N LYS A 80 -6.79 -1.44 -2.49
CA LYS A 80 -8.20 -1.14 -2.67
C LYS A 80 -9.09 -2.30 -2.24
N ASN A 81 -8.65 -3.52 -2.51
CA ASN A 81 -9.49 -4.70 -2.31
C ASN A 81 -9.18 -5.48 -1.05
N TRP A 82 -8.22 -5.03 -0.27
CA TRP A 82 -7.80 -5.77 0.94
C TRP A 82 -8.96 -5.85 1.93
N LYS A 83 -9.21 -7.04 2.41
CA LYS A 83 -10.28 -7.26 3.37
C LYS A 83 -9.84 -8.12 4.55
N GLY A 84 -8.61 -8.09 4.87
CA GLY A 84 -8.08 -8.88 5.97
C GLY A 84 -7.66 -10.30 5.53
#